data_61c7654278a01b7059051b284e8613e6
#
_entry.id   61c7654278a01b7059051b284e8613e6
#
_cell.length_a   1.000
_cell.length_b   1.000
_cell.length_c   1.000
_cell.angle_alpha   90.00
_cell.angle_beta   90.00
_cell.angle_gamma   90.00
#
_symmetry.space_group_name_H-M   'P 1'
#
loop_
_entity.id
_entity.type
_entity.pdbx_description
1 polymer ?
#
loop_
_entity_poly.entity_id
_entity_poly.type
_entity_poly.pdbx_seq_one_letter_code
_entity_poly.pdbx_strand_id
1 'polypeptide(L)'
;MTQDTWGQVRGELLKSVGKNNFSAWIEPITFNTVQNRTAHFNVPTNFIGTWVTQHFSDVILRHLISAGVDVDRVQFAVNAAAVASNAGNSNSAPTPTPAPAPAPQSRKAVQAAPQDLPESALNPAHTFANFVVGKPNELAHAAARRVAEGGAVSFNPLFLYGGVGLGKTHLMHAIAWELRQSQPQLKVIYLSAEQFMYRFIRALRDQDTISFKETFRSIDVLMVDDVQFIAGKNSTQEEFFHTFNALIELGKQIIISGDRAPVDMEELDNRIASRLQCGLVVDLRP
;
A
#
# COMPACT_ATOMS: atom_id res chain seq x y z
N MET A 1 -19.90 -27.23 7.54
CA MET A 1 -18.46 -27.21 7.23
C MET A 1 -17.69 -27.20 8.54
N THR A 2 -16.71 -28.09 8.72
CA THR A 2 -15.85 -28.14 9.91
C THR A 2 -14.50 -27.47 9.60
N GLN A 3 -13.71 -27.15 10.64
CA GLN A 3 -12.34 -26.65 10.44
C GLN A 3 -11.44 -27.66 9.68
N ASP A 4 -11.71 -28.95 9.83
CA ASP A 4 -10.98 -30.01 9.11
C ASP A 4 -11.23 -29.94 7.59
N THR A 5 -12.47 -29.65 7.17
CA THR A 5 -12.81 -29.44 5.75
C THR A 5 -12.08 -28.23 5.18
N TRP A 6 -11.97 -27.14 5.94
CA TRP A 6 -11.19 -25.96 5.52
C TRP A 6 -9.71 -26.29 5.39
N GLY A 7 -9.17 -27.10 6.30
CA GLY A 7 -7.78 -27.57 6.20
C GLY A 7 -7.49 -28.34 4.91
N GLN A 8 -8.41 -29.23 4.48
CA GLN A 8 -8.29 -29.94 3.20
C GLN A 8 -8.36 -28.98 2.01
N VAL A 9 -9.33 -28.06 2.00
CA VAL A 9 -9.48 -27.04 0.94
C VAL A 9 -8.23 -26.16 0.85
N ARG A 10 -7.62 -25.77 1.99
CA ARG A 10 -6.35 -25.04 1.99
C ARG A 10 -5.21 -25.82 1.33
N GLY A 11 -5.15 -27.13 1.53
CA GLY A 11 -4.16 -28.00 0.88
C GLY A 11 -4.29 -28.02 -0.64
N GLU A 12 -5.53 -28.05 -1.16
CA GLU A 12 -5.79 -27.99 -2.60
C GLU A 12 -5.56 -26.57 -3.18
N LEU A 13 -5.93 -25.53 -2.43
CA LEU A 13 -5.65 -24.15 -2.80
C LEU A 13 -4.15 -23.90 -2.91
N LEU A 14 -3.34 -24.44 -2.01
CA LEU A 14 -1.88 -24.34 -2.08
C LEU A 14 -1.33 -24.88 -3.41
N LYS A 15 -1.88 -25.99 -3.90
CA LYS A 15 -1.48 -26.59 -5.17
C LYS A 15 -1.94 -25.77 -6.38
N SER A 16 -3.14 -25.17 -6.31
CA SER A 16 -3.74 -24.45 -7.44
C SER A 16 -3.25 -23.01 -7.59
N VAL A 17 -2.99 -22.28 -6.47
CA VAL A 17 -2.57 -20.87 -6.51
C VAL A 17 -1.06 -20.67 -6.34
N GLY A 18 -0.34 -21.72 -5.97
CA GLY A 18 1.10 -21.70 -5.72
C GLY A 18 1.48 -21.18 -4.33
N LYS A 19 2.66 -21.59 -3.87
CA LYS A 19 3.12 -21.33 -2.48
C LYS A 19 3.15 -19.82 -2.11
N ASN A 20 3.63 -18.98 -3.01
CA ASN A 20 3.77 -17.54 -2.75
C ASN A 20 2.40 -16.86 -2.58
N ASN A 21 1.46 -17.12 -3.50
CA ASN A 21 0.12 -16.55 -3.41
C ASN A 21 -0.66 -17.13 -2.22
N PHE A 22 -0.45 -18.40 -1.91
CA PHE A 22 -1.07 -19.04 -0.77
C PHE A 22 -0.63 -18.39 0.55
N SER A 23 0.69 -18.27 0.79
CA SER A 23 1.21 -17.68 2.02
C SER A 23 0.84 -16.20 2.19
N ALA A 24 0.82 -15.45 1.08
CA ALA A 24 0.49 -14.03 1.13
C ALA A 24 -1.00 -13.74 1.36
N TRP A 25 -1.90 -14.55 0.76
CA TRP A 25 -3.30 -14.19 0.64
C TRP A 25 -4.30 -15.18 1.24
N ILE A 26 -4.00 -16.49 1.20
CA ILE A 26 -4.91 -17.54 1.66
C ILE A 26 -4.59 -17.98 3.08
N GLU A 27 -3.33 -18.05 3.44
CA GLU A 27 -2.88 -18.49 4.76
C GLU A 27 -3.42 -17.64 5.92
N PRO A 28 -3.51 -16.30 5.80
CA PRO A 28 -4.07 -15.44 6.85
C PRO A 28 -5.59 -15.57 7.02
N ILE A 29 -6.30 -16.26 6.10
CA ILE A 29 -7.75 -16.40 6.15
C ILE A 29 -8.14 -17.49 7.14
N THR A 30 -9.08 -17.17 8.02
CA THR A 30 -9.67 -18.14 8.94
C THR A 30 -11.14 -18.35 8.62
N PHE A 31 -11.55 -19.63 8.62
CA PHE A 31 -12.96 -19.97 8.45
C PHE A 31 -13.75 -19.57 9.70
N ASN A 32 -14.93 -18.97 9.49
CA ASN A 32 -15.85 -18.59 10.56
C ASN A 32 -17.07 -19.51 10.58
N THR A 33 -17.97 -19.40 9.60
CA THR A 33 -19.22 -20.15 9.56
C THR A 33 -19.78 -20.26 8.13
N VAL A 34 -20.76 -21.15 7.93
CA VAL A 34 -21.58 -21.15 6.71
C VAL A 34 -23.02 -20.82 7.11
N GLN A 35 -23.57 -19.76 6.53
CA GLN A 35 -24.96 -19.35 6.74
C GLN A 35 -25.60 -19.00 5.39
N ASN A 36 -26.83 -19.41 5.17
CA ASN A 36 -27.59 -19.13 3.95
C ASN A 36 -26.79 -19.41 2.66
N ARG A 37 -26.11 -20.58 2.61
CA ARG A 37 -25.24 -21.01 1.49
C ARG A 37 -24.07 -20.02 1.21
N THR A 38 -23.73 -19.17 2.18
CA THR A 38 -22.58 -18.27 2.11
C THR A 38 -21.53 -18.72 3.13
N ALA A 39 -20.31 -18.95 2.67
CA ALA A 39 -19.17 -19.24 3.54
C ALA A 39 -18.56 -17.92 4.01
N HIS A 40 -18.54 -17.72 5.33
CA HIS A 40 -17.99 -16.54 5.96
C HIS A 40 -16.57 -16.82 6.45
N PHE A 41 -15.64 -15.93 6.11
CA PHE A 41 -14.25 -16.00 6.50
C PHE A 41 -13.83 -14.72 7.23
N ASN A 42 -12.93 -14.86 8.19
CA ASN A 42 -12.27 -13.72 8.82
C ASN A 42 -10.91 -13.47 8.18
N VAL A 43 -10.60 -12.21 7.96
CA VAL A 43 -9.33 -11.72 7.44
C VAL A 43 -8.71 -10.69 8.38
N PRO A 44 -7.38 -10.57 8.46
CA PRO A 44 -6.72 -9.65 9.38
C PRO A 44 -6.91 -8.17 9.02
N THR A 45 -7.13 -7.85 7.73
CA THR A 45 -7.28 -6.47 7.26
C THR A 45 -8.34 -6.37 6.16
N ASN A 46 -8.97 -5.19 6.03
CA ASN A 46 -9.87 -4.90 4.90
C ASN A 46 -9.19 -5.09 3.54
N PHE A 47 -7.89 -4.81 3.47
CA PHE A 47 -7.11 -4.97 2.25
C PHE A 47 -7.07 -6.43 1.81
N ILE A 48 -6.69 -7.35 2.70
CA ILE A 48 -6.68 -8.80 2.40
C ILE A 48 -8.09 -9.26 2.01
N GLY A 49 -9.13 -8.82 2.74
CA GLY A 49 -10.52 -9.18 2.44
C GLY A 49 -10.94 -8.76 1.03
N THR A 50 -10.68 -7.52 0.65
CA THR A 50 -11.00 -7.00 -0.69
C THR A 50 -10.21 -7.71 -1.77
N TRP A 51 -8.90 -7.91 -1.56
CA TRP A 51 -8.03 -8.59 -2.53
C TRP A 51 -8.47 -10.03 -2.79
N VAL A 52 -8.69 -10.78 -1.71
CA VAL A 52 -9.12 -12.19 -1.81
C VAL A 52 -10.51 -12.30 -2.45
N THR A 53 -11.42 -11.39 -2.13
CA THR A 53 -12.75 -11.34 -2.77
C THR A 53 -12.62 -11.16 -4.28
N GLN A 54 -11.71 -10.33 -4.74
CA GLN A 54 -11.58 -10.01 -6.16
C GLN A 54 -10.81 -11.06 -6.97
N HIS A 55 -9.82 -11.73 -6.35
CA HIS A 55 -8.90 -12.59 -7.10
C HIS A 55 -9.03 -14.07 -6.79
N PHE A 56 -9.55 -14.42 -5.61
CA PHE A 56 -9.57 -15.81 -5.15
C PHE A 56 -10.95 -16.30 -4.74
N SER A 57 -12.00 -15.45 -4.73
CA SER A 57 -13.35 -15.88 -4.35
C SER A 57 -13.87 -17.04 -5.18
N ASP A 58 -13.70 -16.98 -6.51
CA ASP A 58 -14.16 -18.04 -7.42
C ASP A 58 -13.35 -19.33 -7.26
N VAL A 59 -12.04 -19.20 -7.02
CA VAL A 59 -11.16 -20.35 -6.79
C VAL A 59 -11.51 -21.02 -5.46
N ILE A 60 -11.67 -20.22 -4.39
CA ILE A 60 -12.06 -20.71 -3.06
C ILE A 60 -13.44 -21.37 -3.14
N LEU A 61 -14.42 -20.73 -3.77
CA LEU A 61 -15.77 -21.25 -3.93
C LEU A 61 -15.76 -22.60 -4.65
N ARG A 62 -15.02 -22.72 -5.74
CA ARG A 62 -14.89 -23.97 -6.53
C ARG A 62 -14.31 -25.11 -5.70
N HIS A 63 -13.26 -24.84 -4.92
CA HIS A 63 -12.65 -25.87 -4.06
C HIS A 63 -13.56 -26.24 -2.87
N LEU A 64 -14.35 -25.31 -2.33
CA LEU A 64 -15.37 -25.60 -1.31
C LEU A 64 -16.45 -26.53 -1.85
N ILE A 65 -16.98 -26.24 -3.04
CA ILE A 65 -17.98 -27.09 -3.71
C ILE A 65 -17.40 -28.49 -4.01
N SER A 66 -16.14 -28.55 -4.48
CA SER A 66 -15.45 -29.83 -4.73
C SER A 66 -15.23 -30.66 -3.45
N ALA A 67 -15.11 -29.99 -2.31
CA ALA A 67 -15.02 -30.63 -0.99
C ALA A 67 -16.39 -30.98 -0.38
N GLY A 68 -17.48 -30.86 -1.16
CA GLY A 68 -18.84 -31.25 -0.75
C GLY A 68 -19.53 -30.21 0.16
N VAL A 69 -19.08 -28.98 0.18
CA VAL A 69 -19.71 -27.89 0.95
C VAL A 69 -20.79 -27.24 0.08
N ASP A 70 -22.04 -27.21 0.57
CA ASP A 70 -23.15 -26.56 -0.12
C ASP A 70 -23.13 -25.04 0.08
N VAL A 71 -22.42 -24.33 -0.82
CA VAL A 71 -22.24 -22.88 -0.80
C VAL A 71 -22.28 -22.30 -2.21
N ASP A 72 -22.88 -21.11 -2.32
CA ASP A 72 -22.95 -20.35 -3.58
C ASP A 72 -22.08 -19.10 -3.56
N ARG A 73 -21.66 -18.66 -2.38
CA ARG A 73 -20.90 -17.43 -2.20
C ARG A 73 -19.87 -17.56 -1.09
N VAL A 74 -18.82 -16.74 -1.19
CA VAL A 74 -17.84 -16.51 -0.12
C VAL A 74 -17.89 -15.06 0.30
N GLN A 75 -17.75 -14.80 1.60
CA GLN A 75 -17.73 -13.47 2.17
C GLN A 75 -16.60 -13.33 3.18
N PHE A 76 -15.88 -12.21 3.12
CA PHE A 76 -14.74 -11.93 3.98
C PHE A 76 -15.06 -10.74 4.89
N ALA A 77 -14.84 -10.91 6.19
CA ALA A 77 -15.04 -9.87 7.21
C ALA A 77 -13.77 -9.67 8.01
N VAL A 78 -13.48 -8.43 8.37
CA VAL A 78 -12.32 -8.14 9.26
C VAL A 78 -12.69 -8.53 10.67
N ASN A 79 -11.84 -9.34 11.30
CA ASN A 79 -12.02 -9.70 12.69
C ASN A 79 -11.65 -8.51 13.60
N ALA A 80 -12.65 -7.77 14.07
CA ALA A 80 -12.47 -6.65 15.00
C ALA A 80 -11.90 -7.08 16.38
N ALA A 81 -11.83 -8.37 16.66
CA ALA A 81 -11.36 -8.90 17.96
C ALA A 81 -9.84 -8.86 18.15
N ALA A 82 -9.06 -8.67 17.08
CA ALA A 82 -7.60 -8.56 17.18
C ALA A 82 -7.08 -7.13 17.46
N VAL A 83 -7.97 -6.12 17.43
CA VAL A 83 -7.60 -4.71 17.67
C VAL A 83 -8.05 -4.20 19.05
N ALA A 84 -8.80 -4.99 19.83
CA ALA A 84 -9.43 -4.57 21.07
C ALA A 84 -8.70 -5.02 22.34
N SER A 85 -7.36 -5.02 22.36
CA SER A 85 -6.62 -5.21 23.63
C SER A 85 -5.99 -3.93 24.18
N ASN A 86 -6.41 -2.73 23.74
CA ASN A 86 -6.03 -1.50 24.45
C ASN A 86 -7.06 -0.38 24.22
N ALA A 87 -8.19 -0.40 24.91
CA ALA A 87 -8.90 0.79 25.36
C ALA A 87 -10.08 0.35 26.25
N GLY A 88 -9.90 0.57 27.53
CA GLY A 88 -10.97 0.40 28.52
C GLY A 88 -11.94 1.58 28.50
N ASN A 89 -13.19 1.21 28.67
CA ASN A 89 -14.27 1.90 29.43
C ASN A 89 -14.79 3.28 28.96
N SER A 90 -16.00 3.34 28.52
CA SER A 90 -17.20 3.85 29.24
C SER A 90 -18.35 4.28 28.32
N ASN A 91 -19.46 3.66 28.55
CA ASN A 91 -20.83 4.14 28.82
C ASN A 91 -21.70 4.88 27.78
N SER A 92 -22.80 4.19 27.50
CA SER A 92 -24.22 4.67 27.38
C SER A 92 -24.65 5.54 26.20
N ALA A 93 -25.64 4.95 25.50
CA ALA A 93 -26.52 5.56 24.52
C ALA A 93 -27.39 6.73 25.13
N PRO A 94 -27.99 7.57 24.32
CA PRO A 94 -29.34 7.26 23.87
C PRO A 94 -29.69 7.65 22.42
N THR A 95 -30.72 7.01 21.90
CA THR A 95 -31.44 7.19 20.65
C THR A 95 -32.02 8.59 20.47
N PRO A 96 -32.00 9.21 19.30
CA PRO A 96 -32.98 10.23 18.95
C PRO A 96 -33.91 9.83 17.80
N THR A 97 -35.16 10.14 18.03
CA THR A 97 -36.38 10.12 17.23
C THR A 97 -36.24 10.92 15.91
N PRO A 98 -36.95 10.57 14.83
CA PRO A 98 -36.85 11.23 13.53
C PRO A 98 -37.66 12.51 13.45
N ALA A 99 -37.11 13.56 12.84
CA ALA A 99 -37.82 14.79 12.45
C ALA A 99 -37.66 15.07 10.94
N PRO A 100 -38.56 15.86 10.31
CA PRO A 100 -39.04 15.67 8.94
C PRO A 100 -38.17 16.31 7.85
N ALA A 101 -38.35 15.80 6.61
CA ALA A 101 -37.68 16.19 5.40
C ALA A 101 -37.94 17.66 5.00
N PRO A 102 -36.93 18.38 4.49
CA PRO A 102 -37.10 19.58 3.68
C PRO A 102 -37.02 19.29 2.17
N ALA A 103 -37.80 20.08 1.43
CA ALA A 103 -38.06 20.04 0.01
C ALA A 103 -36.84 20.27 -0.91
N PRO A 104 -36.93 19.98 -2.21
CA PRO A 104 -35.78 19.89 -3.12
C PRO A 104 -35.24 21.26 -3.50
N GLN A 105 -34.00 21.52 -3.18
CA GLN A 105 -33.26 22.67 -3.72
C GLN A 105 -32.43 22.25 -4.92
N SER A 106 -32.50 23.07 -5.97
CA SER A 106 -31.90 22.96 -7.28
C SER A 106 -30.43 22.51 -7.28
N ARG A 107 -30.14 21.46 -8.06
CA ARG A 107 -28.80 21.00 -8.41
C ARG A 107 -28.04 22.07 -9.21
N LYS A 108 -27.18 22.83 -8.54
CA LYS A 108 -26.04 23.46 -9.22
C LYS A 108 -25.06 22.35 -9.57
N ALA A 109 -24.66 22.31 -10.85
CA ALA A 109 -23.61 21.44 -11.34
C ALA A 109 -22.34 21.67 -10.52
N VAL A 110 -22.02 20.70 -9.66
CA VAL A 110 -20.71 20.62 -9.03
C VAL A 110 -19.78 20.08 -10.09
N GLN A 111 -18.90 20.94 -10.60
CA GLN A 111 -17.72 20.51 -11.33
C GLN A 111 -17.01 19.49 -10.45
N ALA A 112 -16.87 18.28 -10.95
CA ALA A 112 -16.09 17.24 -10.31
C ALA A 112 -14.65 17.75 -10.19
N ALA A 113 -14.27 18.12 -8.97
CA ALA A 113 -12.88 18.29 -8.62
C ALA A 113 -12.17 16.93 -8.85
N PRO A 114 -10.90 16.94 -9.28
CA PRO A 114 -10.14 15.69 -9.40
C PRO A 114 -10.26 14.93 -8.09
N GLN A 115 -10.67 13.66 -8.18
CA GLN A 115 -10.82 12.83 -6.97
C GLN A 115 -9.44 12.75 -6.32
N ASP A 116 -9.28 13.46 -5.20
CA ASP A 116 -8.10 13.38 -4.36
C ASP A 116 -7.83 11.92 -4.04
N LEU A 117 -6.72 11.40 -4.57
CA LEU A 117 -6.23 10.08 -4.22
C LEU A 117 -6.01 10.09 -2.71
N PRO A 118 -6.57 9.13 -1.95
CA PRO A 118 -6.29 9.08 -0.52
C PRO A 118 -4.78 8.93 -0.34
N GLU A 119 -4.15 10.00 0.10
CA GLU A 119 -2.75 9.98 0.50
C GLU A 119 -2.61 8.99 1.63
N SER A 120 -1.55 8.18 1.60
CA SER A 120 -1.20 7.36 2.76
C SER A 120 -1.03 8.28 3.95
N ALA A 121 -1.75 8.00 5.02
CA ALA A 121 -1.70 8.82 6.22
C ALA A 121 -0.27 8.84 6.77
N LEU A 122 0.35 10.02 6.76
CA LEU A 122 1.66 10.20 7.38
C LEU A 122 1.53 10.07 8.90
N ASN A 123 2.41 9.29 9.52
CA ASN A 123 2.46 9.20 10.98
C ASN A 123 3.01 10.53 11.57
N PRO A 124 2.23 11.25 12.40
CA PRO A 124 2.66 12.53 12.96
C PRO A 124 3.86 12.42 13.91
N ALA A 125 4.14 11.23 14.45
CA ALA A 125 5.31 10.99 15.29
C ALA A 125 6.62 10.82 14.50
N HIS A 126 6.55 10.55 13.19
CA HIS A 126 7.72 10.34 12.35
C HIS A 126 8.22 11.68 11.79
N THR A 127 8.89 12.45 12.61
CA THR A 127 9.52 13.74 12.26
C THR A 127 11.04 13.66 12.41
N PHE A 128 11.78 14.59 11.80
CA PHE A 128 13.22 14.68 12.01
C PHE A 128 13.60 14.91 13.49
N ALA A 129 12.77 15.61 14.24
CA ALA A 129 13.00 15.87 15.68
C ALA A 129 12.93 14.60 16.53
N ASN A 130 12.11 13.63 16.11
CA ASN A 130 11.92 12.35 16.81
C ASN A 130 12.84 11.23 16.29
N PHE A 131 13.62 11.50 15.24
CA PHE A 131 14.53 10.51 14.69
C PHE A 131 15.83 10.45 15.51
N VAL A 132 16.22 9.27 15.96
CA VAL A 132 17.47 9.08 16.71
C VAL A 132 18.62 8.97 15.72
N VAL A 133 19.50 9.98 15.73
CA VAL A 133 20.69 10.02 14.88
C VAL A 133 21.88 9.40 15.57
N GLY A 134 22.57 8.51 14.88
CA GLY A 134 23.82 7.88 15.31
C GLY A 134 24.76 7.67 14.12
N LYS A 135 26.01 7.30 14.36
CA LYS A 135 26.99 7.03 13.28
C LYS A 135 26.48 6.09 12.17
N PRO A 136 25.70 5.03 12.46
CA PRO A 136 25.22 4.10 11.44
C PRO A 136 24.17 4.67 10.49
N ASN A 137 23.47 5.74 10.86
CA ASN A 137 22.39 6.34 10.07
C ASN A 137 22.58 7.84 9.77
N GLU A 138 23.72 8.43 10.18
CA GLU A 138 24.00 9.85 10.03
C GLU A 138 23.93 10.30 8.56
N LEU A 139 24.49 9.52 7.64
CA LEU A 139 24.46 9.82 6.22
C LEU A 139 23.02 9.78 5.67
N ALA A 140 22.21 8.79 6.06
CA ALA A 140 20.81 8.70 5.64
C ALA A 140 20.01 9.88 6.15
N HIS A 141 20.20 10.26 7.42
CA HIS A 141 19.56 11.44 8.01
C HIS A 141 19.99 12.73 7.28
N ALA A 142 21.29 12.94 7.03
CA ALA A 142 21.79 14.11 6.32
C ALA A 142 21.24 14.21 4.88
N ALA A 143 21.21 13.07 4.16
CA ALA A 143 20.62 13.00 2.81
C ALA A 143 19.11 13.31 2.84
N ALA A 144 18.37 12.75 3.79
CA ALA A 144 16.95 13.01 3.98
C ALA A 144 16.69 14.50 4.29
N ARG A 145 17.47 15.11 5.18
CA ARG A 145 17.40 16.54 5.48
C ARG A 145 17.65 17.38 4.23
N ARG A 146 18.68 17.05 3.44
CA ARG A 146 19.02 17.77 2.21
C ARG A 146 17.88 17.77 1.20
N VAL A 147 17.19 16.61 1.03
CA VAL A 147 16.02 16.52 0.16
C VAL A 147 14.83 17.31 0.73
N ALA A 148 14.64 17.29 2.03
CA ALA A 148 13.55 17.99 2.71
C ALA A 148 13.70 19.51 2.68
N GLU A 149 14.91 20.05 2.57
CA GLU A 149 15.15 21.49 2.35
C GLU A 149 14.56 21.98 1.04
N GLY A 150 14.37 21.08 0.06
CA GLY A 150 13.86 21.41 -1.26
C GLY A 150 14.83 22.21 -2.12
N GLY A 151 14.32 22.84 -3.17
CA GLY A 151 15.13 23.59 -4.12
C GLY A 151 15.64 22.72 -5.27
N ALA A 152 16.87 22.96 -5.75
CA ALA A 152 17.43 22.16 -6.84
C ALA A 152 17.66 20.72 -6.41
N VAL A 153 17.19 19.78 -7.23
CA VAL A 153 17.35 18.34 -7.00
C VAL A 153 18.83 17.97 -6.98
N SER A 154 19.36 17.65 -5.79
CA SER A 154 20.80 17.40 -5.61
C SER A 154 21.19 15.97 -5.99
N PHE A 155 20.32 15.03 -5.74
CA PHE A 155 20.47 13.60 -6.12
C PHE A 155 19.08 13.00 -6.34
N ASN A 156 18.98 12.21 -7.40
CA ASN A 156 17.70 11.64 -7.82
C ASN A 156 17.90 10.29 -8.53
N PRO A 157 17.34 9.21 -7.99
CA PRO A 157 16.57 9.14 -6.75
C PRO A 157 17.43 9.22 -5.46
N LEU A 158 16.78 9.51 -4.31
CA LEU A 158 17.32 9.12 -3.01
C LEU A 158 16.80 7.72 -2.70
N PHE A 159 17.69 6.76 -2.53
CA PHE A 159 17.35 5.39 -2.18
C PHE A 159 17.84 5.06 -0.77
N LEU A 160 16.89 4.77 0.14
CA LEU A 160 17.15 4.42 1.53
C LEU A 160 16.97 2.91 1.70
N TYR A 161 18.00 2.18 2.13
CA TYR A 161 17.84 0.75 2.35
C TYR A 161 18.38 0.30 3.71
N GLY A 162 17.98 -0.90 4.12
CA GLY A 162 18.41 -1.52 5.38
C GLY A 162 17.34 -2.43 5.96
N GLY A 163 17.68 -3.11 7.02
CA GLY A 163 16.78 -4.06 7.70
C GLY A 163 15.48 -3.44 8.22
N VAL A 164 14.60 -4.30 8.72
CA VAL A 164 13.33 -3.89 9.33
C VAL A 164 13.59 -3.11 10.62
N GLY A 165 12.80 -2.06 10.88
CA GLY A 165 12.89 -1.28 12.12
C GLY A 165 14.01 -0.25 12.18
N LEU A 166 14.85 -0.10 11.16
CA LEU A 166 15.98 0.85 11.15
C LEU A 166 15.60 2.31 10.85
N GLY A 167 14.29 2.60 10.63
CA GLY A 167 13.81 3.97 10.49
C GLY A 167 13.68 4.48 9.05
N LYS A 168 13.69 3.62 8.02
CA LYS A 168 13.47 4.03 6.61
C LYS A 168 12.16 4.79 6.44
N THR A 169 11.04 4.16 6.81
CA THR A 169 9.71 4.77 6.78
C THR A 169 9.62 6.03 7.64
N HIS A 170 10.31 6.07 8.78
CA HIS A 170 10.39 7.26 9.62
C HIS A 170 11.03 8.42 8.86
N LEU A 171 12.20 8.22 8.23
CA LEU A 171 12.86 9.26 7.45
C LEU A 171 12.01 9.70 6.26
N MET A 172 11.33 8.79 5.57
CA MET A 172 10.43 9.13 4.47
C MET A 172 9.28 10.03 4.96
N HIS A 173 8.63 9.68 6.07
CA HIS A 173 7.59 10.52 6.66
C HIS A 173 8.14 11.88 7.13
N ALA A 174 9.34 11.91 7.72
CA ALA A 174 9.97 13.15 8.14
C ALA A 174 10.24 14.11 6.96
N ILE A 175 10.72 13.57 5.83
CA ILE A 175 10.88 14.34 4.58
C ILE A 175 9.52 14.89 4.13
N ALA A 176 8.49 14.05 4.08
CA ALA A 176 7.16 14.46 3.62
C ALA A 176 6.56 15.56 4.52
N TRP A 177 6.70 15.45 5.84
CA TRP A 177 6.27 16.48 6.79
C TRP A 177 7.00 17.80 6.59
N GLU A 178 8.33 17.76 6.50
CA GLU A 178 9.14 18.98 6.30
C GLU A 178 8.80 19.68 4.98
N LEU A 179 8.67 18.91 3.88
CA LEU A 179 8.27 19.46 2.57
C LEU A 179 6.88 20.10 2.61
N ARG A 180 5.90 19.48 3.28
CA ARG A 180 4.56 20.04 3.43
C ARG A 180 4.54 21.34 4.25
N GLN A 181 5.43 21.47 5.24
CA GLN A 181 5.52 22.66 6.08
C GLN A 181 6.28 23.78 5.40
N SER A 182 7.43 23.48 4.80
CA SER A 182 8.32 24.46 4.19
C SER A 182 7.89 24.87 2.78
N GLN A 183 7.24 23.96 2.02
CA GLN A 183 6.88 24.16 0.63
C GLN A 183 5.48 23.61 0.33
N PRO A 184 4.41 24.21 0.90
CA PRO A 184 3.04 23.71 0.80
C PRO A 184 2.49 23.71 -0.64
N GLN A 185 3.17 24.40 -1.58
CA GLN A 185 2.82 24.39 -3.00
C GLN A 185 3.24 23.11 -3.73
N LEU A 186 4.21 22.34 -3.17
CA LEU A 186 4.67 21.10 -3.79
C LEU A 186 3.65 19.98 -3.61
N LYS A 187 3.37 19.31 -4.70
CA LYS A 187 2.55 18.10 -4.70
C LYS A 187 3.42 16.90 -4.33
N VAL A 188 3.37 16.49 -3.06
CA VAL A 188 4.11 15.36 -2.52
C VAL A 188 3.19 14.15 -2.40
N ILE A 189 3.50 13.05 -3.07
CA ILE A 189 2.81 11.77 -2.91
C ILE A 189 3.74 10.80 -2.18
N TYR A 190 3.25 10.27 -1.05
CA TYR A 190 3.85 9.14 -0.34
C TYR A 190 2.92 7.93 -0.44
N LEU A 191 3.45 6.78 -0.86
CA LEU A 191 2.73 5.52 -0.93
C LEU A 191 3.70 4.33 -0.76
N SER A 192 3.17 3.17 -0.34
CA SER A 192 3.93 1.94 -0.43
C SER A 192 3.96 1.40 -1.86
N ALA A 193 4.95 0.56 -2.18
CA ALA A 193 5.02 -0.11 -3.47
C ALA A 193 3.77 -0.99 -3.74
N GLU A 194 3.18 -1.57 -2.70
CA GLU A 194 1.90 -2.30 -2.80
C GLU A 194 0.75 -1.39 -3.19
N GLN A 195 0.69 -0.19 -2.63
CA GLN A 195 -0.34 0.80 -2.98
C GLN A 195 -0.16 1.30 -4.42
N PHE A 196 1.09 1.48 -4.88
CA PHE A 196 1.36 1.78 -6.27
C PHE A 196 0.83 0.68 -7.18
N MET A 197 1.17 -0.56 -6.90
CA MET A 197 0.68 -1.74 -7.63
C MET A 197 -0.85 -1.81 -7.63
N TYR A 198 -1.49 -1.62 -6.49
CA TYR A 198 -2.95 -1.64 -6.40
C TYR A 198 -3.61 -0.56 -7.26
N ARG A 199 -3.11 0.68 -7.22
CA ARG A 199 -3.62 1.79 -8.04
C ARG A 199 -3.44 1.51 -9.54
N PHE A 200 -2.31 0.95 -9.93
CA PHE A 200 -2.04 0.57 -11.31
C PHE A 200 -2.99 -0.54 -11.80
N ILE A 201 -3.15 -1.63 -11.02
CA ILE A 201 -4.06 -2.72 -11.37
C ILE A 201 -5.51 -2.23 -11.45
N ARG A 202 -5.92 -1.34 -10.55
CA ARG A 202 -7.23 -0.71 -10.60
C ARG A 202 -7.41 0.10 -11.89
N ALA A 203 -6.43 0.91 -12.25
CA ALA A 203 -6.46 1.70 -13.49
C ALA A 203 -6.55 0.81 -14.74
N LEU A 204 -5.84 -0.33 -14.75
CA LEU A 204 -5.96 -1.32 -15.83
C LEU A 204 -7.36 -1.90 -15.92
N ARG A 205 -7.94 -2.31 -14.79
CA ARG A 205 -9.29 -2.90 -14.74
C ARG A 205 -10.36 -1.90 -15.15
N ASP A 206 -10.24 -0.67 -14.69
CA ASP A 206 -11.20 0.41 -14.96
C ASP A 206 -10.94 1.06 -16.34
N GLN A 207 -9.94 0.58 -17.10
CA GLN A 207 -9.50 1.09 -18.41
C GLN A 207 -9.12 2.58 -18.39
N ASP A 208 -8.65 3.06 -17.23
CA ASP A 208 -8.29 4.47 -16.99
C ASP A 208 -6.80 4.64 -16.65
N THR A 209 -5.94 4.05 -17.47
CA THR A 209 -4.49 4.19 -17.32
C THR A 209 -3.99 5.60 -17.64
N ILE A 210 -4.78 6.39 -18.37
CA ILE A 210 -4.42 7.77 -18.73
C ILE A 210 -4.46 8.64 -17.48
N SER A 211 -5.57 8.65 -16.73
CA SER A 211 -5.69 9.41 -15.46
C SER A 211 -4.66 8.97 -14.42
N PHE A 212 -4.33 7.67 -14.37
CA PHE A 212 -3.25 7.17 -13.52
C PHE A 212 -1.92 7.84 -13.88
N LYS A 213 -1.53 7.84 -15.16
CA LYS A 213 -0.29 8.45 -15.64
C LYS A 213 -0.27 9.96 -15.42
N GLU A 214 -1.38 10.65 -15.70
CA GLU A 214 -1.50 12.09 -15.48
C GLU A 214 -1.34 12.46 -14.01
N THR A 215 -1.94 11.67 -13.11
CA THR A 215 -1.80 11.85 -11.67
C THR A 215 -0.33 11.83 -11.24
N PHE A 216 0.41 10.78 -11.61
CA PHE A 216 1.81 10.68 -11.24
C PHE A 216 2.70 11.71 -11.94
N ARG A 217 2.38 12.13 -13.18
CA ARG A 217 3.13 13.19 -13.87
C ARG A 217 2.89 14.59 -13.29
N SER A 218 1.78 14.79 -12.59
CA SER A 218 1.42 16.09 -12.01
C SER A 218 2.10 16.40 -10.67
N ILE A 219 2.82 15.42 -10.09
CA ILE A 219 3.45 15.57 -8.77
C ILE A 219 4.85 16.17 -8.87
N ASP A 220 5.31 16.75 -7.78
CA ASP A 220 6.65 17.33 -7.67
C ASP A 220 7.61 16.39 -6.93
N VAL A 221 7.07 15.59 -5.99
CA VAL A 221 7.86 14.61 -5.22
C VAL A 221 7.10 13.29 -5.15
N LEU A 222 7.75 12.22 -5.63
CA LEU A 222 7.27 10.84 -5.49
C LEU A 222 8.06 10.12 -4.40
N MET A 223 7.34 9.56 -3.43
CA MET A 223 7.93 8.75 -2.37
C MET A 223 7.31 7.35 -2.39
N VAL A 224 8.13 6.33 -2.64
CA VAL A 224 7.68 4.92 -2.70
C VAL A 224 8.41 4.11 -1.63
N ASP A 225 7.65 3.63 -0.66
CA ASP A 225 8.17 2.83 0.45
C ASP A 225 8.13 1.34 0.10
N ASP A 226 9.19 0.63 0.51
CA ASP A 226 9.30 -0.83 0.38
C ASP A 226 9.19 -1.36 -1.06
N VAL A 227 10.07 -0.86 -1.94
CA VAL A 227 10.08 -1.20 -3.38
C VAL A 227 10.22 -2.68 -3.68
N GLN A 228 10.76 -3.49 -2.75
CA GLN A 228 10.87 -4.94 -2.91
C GLN A 228 9.51 -5.63 -3.18
N PHE A 229 8.39 -5.02 -2.81
CA PHE A 229 7.05 -5.59 -3.05
C PHE A 229 6.61 -5.59 -4.52
N ILE A 230 7.25 -4.80 -5.39
CA ILE A 230 7.02 -4.90 -6.84
C ILE A 230 7.95 -5.93 -7.51
N ALA A 231 8.97 -6.45 -6.82
CA ALA A 231 9.85 -7.46 -7.37
C ALA A 231 9.04 -8.70 -7.81
N GLY A 232 9.40 -9.28 -8.95
CA GLY A 232 8.67 -10.39 -9.56
C GLY A 232 7.31 -10.04 -10.18
N LYS A 233 6.89 -8.74 -10.17
CA LYS A 233 5.61 -8.29 -10.75
C LYS A 233 5.84 -7.54 -12.07
N ASN A 234 6.09 -8.28 -13.15
CA ASN A 234 6.56 -7.74 -14.42
C ASN A 234 5.76 -6.52 -14.92
N SER A 235 4.44 -6.62 -15.01
CA SER A 235 3.60 -5.50 -15.50
C SER A 235 3.66 -4.26 -14.59
N THR A 236 3.73 -4.47 -13.27
CA THR A 236 3.88 -3.38 -12.31
C THR A 236 5.27 -2.75 -12.40
N GLN A 237 6.31 -3.56 -12.55
CA GLN A 237 7.68 -3.06 -12.72
C GLN A 237 7.82 -2.25 -14.00
N GLU A 238 7.18 -2.67 -15.09
CA GLU A 238 7.18 -1.93 -16.36
C GLU A 238 6.52 -0.55 -16.20
N GLU A 239 5.33 -0.47 -15.61
CA GLU A 239 4.66 0.81 -15.38
C GLU A 239 5.42 1.68 -14.37
N PHE A 240 5.98 1.08 -13.33
CA PHE A 240 6.86 1.78 -12.39
C PHE A 240 8.06 2.40 -13.10
N PHE A 241 8.73 1.66 -13.98
CA PHE A 241 9.85 2.13 -14.78
C PHE A 241 9.46 3.32 -15.67
N HIS A 242 8.31 3.25 -16.35
CA HIS A 242 7.81 4.35 -17.16
C HIS A 242 7.47 5.60 -16.34
N THR A 243 6.81 5.42 -15.20
CA THR A 243 6.48 6.51 -14.28
C THR A 243 7.76 7.15 -13.73
N PHE A 244 8.72 6.34 -13.30
CA PHE A 244 10.02 6.79 -12.81
C PHE A 244 10.76 7.64 -13.84
N ASN A 245 10.92 7.13 -15.08
CA ASN A 245 11.60 7.87 -16.13
C ASN A 245 10.91 9.20 -16.47
N ALA A 246 9.58 9.21 -16.58
CA ALA A 246 8.83 10.43 -16.84
C ALA A 246 9.06 11.50 -15.77
N LEU A 247 9.15 11.11 -14.50
CA LEU A 247 9.42 12.02 -13.38
C LEU A 247 10.87 12.55 -13.42
N ILE A 248 11.85 11.69 -13.72
CA ILE A 248 13.26 12.09 -13.88
C ILE A 248 13.40 13.11 -15.02
N GLU A 249 12.76 12.86 -16.17
CA GLU A 249 12.78 13.75 -17.34
C GLU A 249 12.14 15.13 -17.02
N LEU A 250 11.13 15.14 -16.17
CA LEU A 250 10.47 16.38 -15.69
C LEU A 250 11.23 17.06 -14.53
N GLY A 251 12.39 16.52 -14.12
CA GLY A 251 13.17 17.06 -13.00
C GLY A 251 12.50 16.94 -11.64
N LYS A 252 11.56 16.00 -11.47
CA LYS A 252 10.85 15.78 -10.21
C LYS A 252 11.67 14.93 -9.25
N GLN A 253 11.54 15.19 -7.94
CA GLN A 253 12.27 14.44 -6.93
C GLN A 253 11.64 13.05 -6.70
N ILE A 254 12.47 12.02 -6.63
CA ILE A 254 12.06 10.65 -6.31
C ILE A 254 12.81 10.18 -5.06
N ILE A 255 12.07 9.61 -4.11
CA ILE A 255 12.62 9.01 -2.89
C ILE A 255 12.04 7.60 -2.78
N ILE A 256 12.90 6.61 -2.58
CA ILE A 256 12.49 5.21 -2.55
C ILE A 256 13.15 4.52 -1.35
N SER A 257 12.42 3.61 -0.72
CA SER A 257 13.01 2.72 0.27
C SER A 257 13.00 1.26 -0.18
N GLY A 258 13.89 0.48 0.40
CA GLY A 258 13.97 -0.96 0.20
C GLY A 258 14.57 -1.69 1.40
N ASP A 259 14.44 -3.02 1.42
CA ASP A 259 15.00 -3.87 2.48
C ASP A 259 16.51 -4.13 2.28
N ARG A 260 17.01 -3.96 1.04
CA ARG A 260 18.40 -4.18 0.63
C ARG A 260 18.78 -3.25 -0.53
N ALA A 261 20.05 -3.23 -0.91
CA ALA A 261 20.51 -2.43 -2.04
C ALA A 261 19.87 -2.90 -3.36
N PRO A 262 19.65 -1.99 -4.34
CA PRO A 262 18.99 -2.36 -5.60
C PRO A 262 19.70 -3.49 -6.37
N VAL A 263 21.02 -3.61 -6.23
CA VAL A 263 21.82 -4.70 -6.87
C VAL A 263 21.55 -6.08 -6.27
N ASP A 264 21.11 -6.13 -5.02
CA ASP A 264 20.87 -7.36 -4.27
C ASP A 264 19.41 -7.84 -4.36
N MET A 265 18.56 -7.13 -5.14
CA MET A 265 17.15 -7.48 -5.35
C MET A 265 17.01 -8.38 -6.58
N GLU A 266 17.09 -9.70 -6.40
CA GLU A 266 17.13 -10.70 -7.48
C GLU A 266 15.96 -10.64 -8.47
N GLU A 267 14.74 -10.32 -7.99
CA GLU A 267 13.54 -10.29 -8.84
C GLU A 267 13.19 -8.87 -9.34
N LEU A 268 14.04 -7.89 -9.10
CA LEU A 268 13.86 -6.53 -9.60
C LEU A 268 14.43 -6.43 -11.02
N ASP A 269 13.67 -5.83 -11.95
CA ASP A 269 14.11 -5.60 -13.33
C ASP A 269 15.45 -4.82 -13.32
N ASN A 270 16.44 -5.30 -14.07
CA ASN A 270 17.77 -4.70 -14.14
C ASN A 270 17.75 -3.23 -14.55
N ARG A 271 16.77 -2.82 -15.39
CA ARG A 271 16.60 -1.42 -15.78
C ARG A 271 16.20 -0.55 -14.60
N ILE A 272 15.31 -1.05 -13.73
CA ILE A 272 14.90 -0.37 -12.49
C ILE A 272 16.08 -0.32 -11.53
N ALA A 273 16.73 -1.46 -11.28
CA ALA A 273 17.88 -1.53 -10.39
C ALA A 273 18.99 -0.54 -10.80
N SER A 274 19.31 -0.46 -12.11
CA SER A 274 20.25 0.50 -12.66
C SER A 274 19.84 1.96 -12.42
N ARG A 275 18.54 2.28 -12.63
CA ARG A 275 18.01 3.64 -12.40
C ARG A 275 18.04 4.03 -10.93
N LEU A 276 17.71 3.11 -10.03
CA LEU A 276 17.78 3.34 -8.58
C LEU A 276 19.20 3.64 -8.09
N GLN A 277 20.21 3.15 -8.79
CA GLN A 277 21.64 3.39 -8.50
C GLN A 277 22.17 4.70 -9.08
N CYS A 278 21.47 5.33 -10.03
CA CYS A 278 21.95 6.58 -10.64
C CYS A 278 21.96 7.77 -9.66
N GLY A 279 21.21 7.68 -8.57
CA GLY A 279 21.13 8.72 -7.53
C GLY A 279 22.01 8.43 -6.32
N LEU A 280 21.55 8.81 -5.16
CA LEU A 280 22.22 8.54 -3.89
C LEU A 280 21.59 7.32 -3.21
N VAL A 281 22.37 6.26 -3.07
CA VAL A 281 21.97 5.02 -2.36
C VAL A 281 22.59 5.03 -0.98
N VAL A 282 21.78 4.96 0.07
CA VAL A 282 22.22 5.11 1.46
C VAL A 282 21.71 3.95 2.32
N ASP A 283 22.65 3.39 3.07
CA ASP A 283 22.44 2.28 3.99
C ASP A 283 22.04 2.79 5.39
N LEU A 284 20.99 2.22 5.96
CA LEU A 284 20.65 2.37 7.37
C LEU A 284 21.08 1.10 8.11
N ARG A 285 22.02 1.25 9.05
CA ARG A 285 22.54 0.16 9.89
C ARG A 285 22.02 0.27 11.31
N PRO A 286 22.04 -0.83 12.07
CA PRO A 286 21.70 -0.83 13.49
C PRO A 286 22.73 -0.08 14.35
#